data_e0505aadb9288174511e076abbb0ddcf
#
_entry.id   e0505aadb9288174511e076abbb0ddcf
#
_cell.length_a   1.000
_cell.length_b   1.000
_cell.length_c   1.000
_cell.angle_alpha   90.00
_cell.angle_beta   90.00
_cell.angle_gamma   90.00
#
_symmetry.space_group_name_H-M   'P 1'
#
loop_
_entity.id
_entity.type
_entity.pdbx_description
1 polymer ?
#
loop_
_entity_poly.entity_id
_entity_poly.type
_entity_poly.pdbx_seq_one_letter_code
_entity_poly.pdbx_strand_id
1 'polypeptide(L)'
;VRKLFKNLGVLQIFLSMLSVIAIMLASSYFVYQNSISGIFEKVSENNALAAKSLVQSFDNNFRTINNIIHSIHGLPPYDDLGTADEGRLDMSKVYTMVDNLSTLVSTAEFIEEVVVSYPGANLAITSKGTSSFTFFFDEQYKHEMYNASYWRTFAATKHAFKVFPEADFSVLTTAGQKPRHKKFLVAVGGNKVQMSSKNVMMLIDVDVFMQHANRKTMIPGASLIVLDQDRNTILSTDKELDLVNVLSDVYFNADREASITRENYEYNFYQSEYNGFIYIDKVPYEFKNLNTVARANLLIMGSAIASAVLLSVFLSVYLNRPVKSILKLLGGGNSKGNDFRKIYSGIVKLKTENEDFRDQAAHDETDLRRGAFLQWLDESVQSEERQWRMQRSYPEFFREKHFAMALIEFGAKEQD
;
A
#
# COMPACT_ATOMS: atom_id res chain seq x y z
N VAL A 1 17.09 -41.94 3.23
CA VAL A 1 16.63 -40.97 4.25
C VAL A 1 16.73 -41.59 5.65
N ARG A 2 16.14 -42.76 5.95
CA ARG A 2 16.10 -43.37 7.30
C ARG A 2 17.50 -43.75 7.89
N LYS A 3 18.53 -44.04 7.05
CA LYS A 3 19.93 -44.29 7.49
C LYS A 3 20.74 -43.00 7.74
N LEU A 4 20.36 -41.87 7.16
CA LEU A 4 21.03 -40.56 7.34
C LEU A 4 20.74 -39.95 8.73
N PHE A 5 19.51 -40.08 9.24
CA PHE A 5 19.13 -39.58 10.57
C PHE A 5 19.56 -40.45 11.76
N LYS A 6 20.21 -41.58 11.52
CA LYS A 6 20.83 -42.36 12.60
C LYS A 6 22.12 -41.76 13.14
N ASN A 7 22.67 -40.75 12.47
CA ASN A 7 23.90 -40.09 12.86
C ASN A 7 23.58 -38.79 13.61
N LEU A 8 23.88 -38.78 14.91
CA LEU A 8 23.52 -37.64 15.79
C LEU A 8 24.07 -36.30 15.31
N GLY A 9 25.27 -36.28 14.70
CA GLY A 9 25.87 -35.06 14.18
C GLY A 9 25.12 -34.48 12.98
N VAL A 10 24.67 -35.34 12.03
CA VAL A 10 23.85 -34.94 10.89
C VAL A 10 22.52 -34.36 11.33
N LEU A 11 21.90 -35.00 12.34
CA LEU A 11 20.63 -34.54 12.89
C LEU A 11 20.77 -33.17 13.57
N GLN A 12 21.87 -32.93 14.29
CA GLN A 12 22.13 -31.65 14.93
C GLN A 12 22.31 -30.51 13.91
N ILE A 13 23.09 -30.72 12.85
CA ILE A 13 23.27 -29.76 11.77
C ILE A 13 21.92 -29.49 11.08
N PHE A 14 21.15 -30.54 10.77
CA PHE A 14 19.83 -30.41 10.18
C PHE A 14 18.86 -29.61 11.06
N LEU A 15 18.80 -29.93 12.36
CA LEU A 15 17.94 -29.23 13.34
C LEU A 15 18.34 -27.76 13.52
N SER A 16 19.65 -27.45 13.55
CA SER A 16 20.11 -26.06 13.65
C SER A 16 19.74 -25.24 12.41
N MET A 17 19.88 -25.83 11.21
CA MET A 17 19.44 -25.17 9.97
C MET A 17 17.93 -25.01 9.92
N LEU A 18 17.17 -26.03 10.34
CA LEU A 18 15.72 -25.95 10.40
C LEU A 18 15.25 -24.85 11.37
N SER A 19 15.92 -24.70 12.52
CA SER A 19 15.59 -23.62 13.47
C SER A 19 15.83 -22.23 12.90
N VAL A 20 16.92 -22.02 12.17
CA VAL A 20 17.19 -20.75 11.49
C VAL A 20 16.11 -20.46 10.44
N ILE A 21 15.76 -21.47 9.63
CA ILE A 21 14.70 -21.35 8.63
C ILE A 21 13.36 -21.01 9.30
N ALA A 22 13.02 -21.68 10.42
CA ALA A 22 11.80 -21.41 11.17
C ALA A 22 11.74 -19.98 11.71
N ILE A 23 12.84 -19.45 12.22
CA ILE A 23 12.94 -18.05 12.69
C ILE A 23 12.79 -17.09 11.52
N MET A 24 13.44 -17.33 10.39
CA MET A 24 13.31 -16.48 9.18
C MET A 24 11.87 -16.48 8.66
N LEU A 25 11.18 -17.62 8.67
CA LEU A 25 9.79 -17.73 8.26
C LEU A 25 8.84 -17.01 9.21
N ALA A 26 9.04 -17.13 10.51
CA ALA A 26 8.26 -16.40 11.50
C ALA A 26 8.45 -14.89 11.32
N SER A 27 9.68 -14.43 11.15
CA SER A 27 10.00 -13.01 10.86
C SER A 27 9.35 -12.54 9.58
N SER A 28 9.45 -13.32 8.49
CA SER A 28 8.84 -13.00 7.19
C SER A 28 7.32 -12.92 7.25
N TYR A 29 6.69 -13.81 8.02
CA TYR A 29 5.25 -13.77 8.26
C TYR A 29 4.82 -12.52 9.03
N PHE A 30 5.56 -12.12 10.06
CA PHE A 30 5.29 -10.88 10.81
C PHE A 30 5.44 -9.63 9.93
N VAL A 31 6.51 -9.55 9.14
CA VAL A 31 6.72 -8.43 8.20
C VAL A 31 5.61 -8.37 7.17
N TYR A 32 5.17 -9.53 6.66
CA TYR A 32 4.06 -9.61 5.72
C TYR A 32 2.74 -9.10 6.32
N GLN A 33 2.39 -9.54 7.53
CA GLN A 33 1.18 -9.08 8.23
C GLN A 33 1.20 -7.57 8.47
N ASN A 34 2.31 -7.04 8.97
CA ASN A 34 2.45 -5.60 9.18
C ASN A 34 2.42 -4.79 7.88
N SER A 35 3.01 -5.32 6.81
CA SER A 35 2.99 -4.65 5.50
C SER A 35 1.59 -4.59 4.91
N ILE A 36 0.81 -5.66 5.03
CA ILE A 36 -0.59 -5.68 4.57
C ILE A 36 -1.42 -4.69 5.37
N SER A 37 -1.34 -4.72 6.71
CA SER A 37 -2.07 -3.76 7.55
C SER A 37 -1.70 -2.31 7.22
N GLY A 38 -0.42 -2.02 7.03
CA GLY A 38 0.04 -0.68 6.64
C GLY A 38 -0.42 -0.25 5.24
N ILE A 39 -0.57 -1.19 4.30
CA ILE A 39 -1.14 -0.89 2.98
C ILE A 39 -2.63 -0.57 3.10
N PHE A 40 -3.39 -1.35 3.88
CA PHE A 40 -4.81 -1.07 4.11
C PHE A 40 -5.02 0.30 4.75
N GLU A 41 -4.28 0.62 5.80
CA GLU A 41 -4.36 1.91 6.48
C GLU A 41 -4.07 3.08 5.53
N LYS A 42 -2.97 3.01 4.74
CA LYS A 42 -2.65 4.04 3.75
C LYS A 42 -3.66 4.15 2.62
N VAL A 43 -4.22 3.04 2.17
CA VAL A 43 -5.25 3.06 1.13
C VAL A 43 -6.53 3.68 1.66
N SER A 44 -6.95 3.33 2.89
CA SER A 44 -8.11 3.94 3.55
C SER A 44 -7.91 5.44 3.80
N GLU A 45 -6.74 5.85 4.30
CA GLU A 45 -6.39 7.27 4.49
C GLU A 45 -6.41 8.05 3.17
N ASN A 46 -5.78 7.53 2.13
CA ASN A 46 -5.78 8.16 0.81
C ASN A 46 -7.19 8.24 0.22
N ASN A 47 -8.01 7.22 0.43
CA ASN A 47 -9.39 7.22 -0.02
C ASN A 47 -10.23 8.26 0.72
N ALA A 48 -10.07 8.38 2.03
CA ALA A 48 -10.73 9.41 2.82
C ALA A 48 -10.35 10.83 2.36
N LEU A 49 -9.07 11.06 2.08
CA LEU A 49 -8.60 12.35 1.54
C LEU A 49 -9.17 12.62 0.14
N ALA A 50 -9.24 11.59 -0.71
CA ALA A 50 -9.84 11.69 -2.04
C ALA A 50 -11.34 12.00 -1.95
N ALA A 51 -12.07 11.33 -1.05
CA ALA A 51 -13.49 11.57 -0.81
C ALA A 51 -13.75 13.00 -0.29
N LYS A 52 -12.95 13.48 0.66
CA LYS A 52 -13.02 14.89 1.11
C LYS A 52 -12.78 15.89 -0.02
N SER A 53 -11.79 15.66 -0.85
CA SER A 53 -11.51 16.49 -2.02
C SER A 53 -12.68 16.47 -3.01
N LEU A 54 -13.30 15.30 -3.18
CA LEU A 54 -14.49 15.13 -4.02
C LEU A 54 -15.67 15.95 -3.45
N VAL A 55 -15.95 15.84 -2.15
CA VAL A 55 -17.00 16.62 -1.48
C VAL A 55 -16.78 18.13 -1.68
N GLN A 56 -15.56 18.61 -1.48
CA GLN A 56 -15.21 20.02 -1.72
C GLN A 56 -15.44 20.43 -3.18
N SER A 57 -15.11 19.55 -4.14
CA SER A 57 -15.35 19.81 -5.55
C SER A 57 -16.84 19.92 -5.86
N PHE A 58 -17.67 19.00 -5.34
CA PHE A 58 -19.13 19.07 -5.47
C PHE A 58 -19.70 20.35 -4.85
N ASP A 59 -19.27 20.70 -3.64
CA ASP A 59 -19.72 21.91 -2.96
C ASP A 59 -19.37 23.17 -3.75
N ASN A 60 -18.17 23.23 -4.33
CA ASN A 60 -17.77 24.32 -5.21
C ASN A 60 -18.63 24.38 -6.47
N ASN A 61 -18.95 23.23 -7.06
CA ASN A 61 -19.82 23.20 -8.24
C ASN A 61 -21.24 23.64 -7.90
N PHE A 62 -21.81 23.18 -6.78
CA PHE A 62 -23.14 23.62 -6.33
C PHE A 62 -23.15 25.11 -5.95
N ARG A 63 -22.06 25.61 -5.36
CA ARG A 63 -21.88 27.04 -5.09
C ARG A 63 -21.83 27.85 -6.40
N THR A 64 -21.13 27.36 -7.39
CA THR A 64 -21.06 27.98 -8.73
C THR A 64 -22.45 28.03 -9.36
N ILE A 65 -23.21 26.92 -9.35
CA ILE A 65 -24.58 26.88 -9.84
C ILE A 65 -25.46 27.93 -9.14
N ASN A 66 -25.40 27.97 -7.82
CA ASN A 66 -26.19 28.92 -7.03
C ASN A 66 -25.80 30.39 -7.32
N ASN A 67 -24.49 30.66 -7.47
CA ASN A 67 -23.99 31.99 -7.82
C ASN A 67 -24.45 32.42 -9.22
N ILE A 68 -24.45 31.51 -10.20
CA ILE A 68 -24.96 31.81 -11.55
C ILE A 68 -26.49 32.12 -11.47
N ILE A 69 -27.25 31.34 -10.71
CA ILE A 69 -28.69 31.60 -10.47
C ILE A 69 -28.89 33.00 -9.88
N HIS A 70 -28.11 33.36 -8.84
CA HIS A 70 -28.17 34.67 -8.24
C HIS A 70 -27.79 35.78 -9.22
N SER A 71 -26.78 35.57 -10.06
CA SER A 71 -26.38 36.51 -11.10
C SER A 71 -27.52 36.74 -12.10
N ILE A 72 -28.24 35.68 -12.51
CA ILE A 72 -29.39 35.78 -13.42
C ILE A 72 -30.53 36.57 -12.75
N HIS A 73 -30.81 36.35 -11.47
CA HIS A 73 -31.80 37.14 -10.75
C HIS A 73 -31.42 38.62 -10.66
N GLY A 74 -30.12 38.91 -10.57
CA GLY A 74 -29.56 40.28 -10.48
C GLY A 74 -29.47 41.01 -11.85
N LEU A 75 -29.71 40.33 -12.99
CA LEU A 75 -29.67 40.98 -14.29
C LEU A 75 -30.77 42.04 -14.38
N PRO A 76 -30.41 43.37 -14.57
CA PRO A 76 -31.39 44.43 -14.71
C PRO A 76 -31.94 44.47 -16.15
N PRO A 77 -32.96 45.13 -16.42
CA PRO A 77 -34.30 45.34 -15.93
C PRO A 77 -35.31 44.34 -16.51
N TYR A 78 -35.07 43.06 -16.38
CA TYR A 78 -35.80 41.98 -17.09
C TYR A 78 -36.92 41.38 -16.23
N ASP A 79 -37.41 42.11 -15.23
CA ASP A 79 -38.54 41.63 -14.44
C ASP A 79 -39.87 41.79 -15.18
N ASP A 80 -39.88 42.66 -16.21
CA ASP A 80 -41.00 42.78 -17.13
C ASP A 80 -40.45 42.77 -18.58
N LEU A 81 -40.77 41.67 -19.32
CA LEU A 81 -40.46 41.53 -20.73
C LEU A 81 -41.53 42.16 -21.61
N GLY A 82 -42.58 42.73 -21.02
CA GLY A 82 -43.60 43.39 -21.76
C GLY A 82 -43.16 44.74 -22.35
N THR A 83 -43.65 45.12 -23.50
CA THR A 83 -43.64 46.49 -23.96
C THR A 83 -44.76 47.25 -23.27
N ALA A 84 -44.57 48.55 -23.08
CA ALA A 84 -45.62 49.42 -22.56
C ALA A 84 -46.91 49.43 -23.36
N ASP A 85 -46.87 48.92 -24.62
CA ASP A 85 -47.98 48.75 -25.53
C ASP A 85 -48.39 47.27 -25.60
N GLU A 86 -49.47 46.93 -24.98
CA GLU A 86 -50.30 45.72 -25.17
C GLU A 86 -49.59 44.35 -25.22
N GLY A 87 -48.92 43.97 -24.17
CA GLY A 87 -48.59 42.52 -23.94
C GLY A 87 -47.66 41.85 -24.98
N ARG A 88 -46.99 42.62 -25.83
CA ARG A 88 -45.98 42.15 -26.77
C ARG A 88 -44.62 42.03 -26.04
N LEU A 89 -43.93 40.96 -26.36
CA LEU A 89 -42.56 40.77 -25.82
C LEU A 89 -41.58 41.77 -26.47
N ASP A 90 -40.79 42.43 -25.64
CA ASP A 90 -39.68 43.23 -26.11
C ASP A 90 -38.51 42.32 -26.55
N MET A 91 -38.42 42.05 -27.85
CA MET A 91 -37.44 41.15 -28.42
C MET A 91 -35.99 41.62 -28.19
N SER A 92 -35.74 42.92 -28.01
CA SER A 92 -34.42 43.42 -27.68
C SER A 92 -33.97 42.98 -26.27
N LYS A 93 -34.87 43.06 -25.28
CA LYS A 93 -34.63 42.56 -23.91
C LYS A 93 -34.43 41.04 -23.92
N VAL A 94 -35.26 40.30 -24.66
CA VAL A 94 -35.16 38.87 -24.82
C VAL A 94 -33.81 38.46 -25.41
N TYR A 95 -33.37 39.12 -26.52
CA TYR A 95 -32.09 38.84 -27.12
C TYR A 95 -30.92 39.09 -26.16
N THR A 96 -30.92 40.23 -25.46
CA THR A 96 -29.91 40.55 -24.46
C THR A 96 -29.89 39.51 -23.32
N MET A 97 -31.04 38.99 -22.91
CA MET A 97 -31.12 37.93 -21.92
C MET A 97 -30.45 36.64 -22.44
N VAL A 98 -30.74 36.22 -23.66
CA VAL A 98 -30.12 35.02 -24.29
C VAL A 98 -28.59 35.16 -24.32
N ASP A 99 -28.07 36.33 -24.72
CA ASP A 99 -26.63 36.60 -24.77
C ASP A 99 -25.97 36.53 -23.39
N ASN A 100 -26.60 37.15 -22.37
CA ASN A 100 -26.15 37.06 -20.99
C ASN A 100 -26.18 35.63 -20.45
N LEU A 101 -27.24 34.85 -20.73
CA LEU A 101 -27.33 33.47 -20.33
C LEU A 101 -26.25 32.59 -20.99
N SER A 102 -26.01 32.80 -22.30
CA SER A 102 -24.96 32.12 -23.04
C SER A 102 -23.58 32.37 -22.41
N THR A 103 -23.30 33.63 -22.06
CA THR A 103 -22.04 33.98 -21.39
C THR A 103 -21.90 33.32 -20.02
N LEU A 104 -22.97 33.31 -19.20
CA LEU A 104 -22.95 32.70 -17.87
C LEU A 104 -22.82 31.18 -17.93
N VAL A 105 -23.53 30.52 -18.85
CA VAL A 105 -23.46 29.06 -19.02
C VAL A 105 -22.07 28.62 -19.48
N SER A 106 -21.41 29.42 -20.35
CA SER A 106 -20.07 29.07 -20.84
C SER A 106 -19.00 28.99 -19.73
N THR A 107 -19.28 29.52 -18.54
CA THR A 107 -18.35 29.49 -17.40
C THR A 107 -18.30 28.13 -16.69
N ALA A 108 -19.28 27.23 -16.94
CA ALA A 108 -19.37 25.92 -16.26
C ALA A 108 -19.78 24.84 -17.26
N GLU A 109 -18.83 24.05 -17.73
CA GLU A 109 -19.00 23.01 -18.76
C GLU A 109 -20.07 21.96 -18.43
N PHE A 110 -20.37 21.74 -17.15
CA PHE A 110 -21.36 20.76 -16.69
C PHE A 110 -22.81 21.28 -16.78
N ILE A 111 -23.03 22.56 -17.09
CA ILE A 111 -24.36 23.11 -17.30
C ILE A 111 -24.75 22.90 -18.79
N GLU A 112 -25.71 22.02 -19.02
CA GLU A 112 -26.22 21.77 -20.36
C GLU A 112 -27.08 22.95 -20.87
N GLU A 113 -27.96 23.45 -19.96
CA GLU A 113 -28.86 24.55 -20.32
C GLU A 113 -29.38 25.28 -19.08
N VAL A 114 -29.61 26.57 -19.22
CA VAL A 114 -30.32 27.40 -18.25
C VAL A 114 -31.65 27.81 -18.84
N VAL A 115 -32.71 27.72 -18.03
CA VAL A 115 -34.08 28.12 -18.41
C VAL A 115 -34.56 29.22 -17.50
N VAL A 116 -34.84 30.36 -18.05
CA VAL A 116 -35.51 31.48 -17.38
C VAL A 116 -36.97 31.55 -17.84
N SER A 117 -37.88 31.53 -16.91
CA SER A 117 -39.31 31.64 -17.17
C SER A 117 -39.96 32.67 -16.25
N TYR A 118 -41.12 33.20 -16.67
CA TYR A 118 -41.88 34.19 -15.94
C TYR A 118 -43.23 33.66 -15.56
N PRO A 119 -43.78 33.99 -14.37
CA PRO A 119 -45.13 33.59 -13.95
C PRO A 119 -46.18 34.00 -14.99
N GLY A 120 -47.04 33.07 -15.37
CA GLY A 120 -48.11 33.31 -16.34
C GLY A 120 -47.70 33.35 -17.83
N ALA A 121 -46.40 33.39 -18.12
CA ALA A 121 -45.93 33.35 -19.51
C ALA A 121 -45.60 31.91 -19.96
N ASN A 122 -46.03 31.53 -21.18
CA ASN A 122 -45.58 30.28 -21.79
C ASN A 122 -44.29 30.47 -22.58
N LEU A 123 -43.28 31.07 -21.96
CA LEU A 123 -41.99 31.40 -22.55
C LEU A 123 -40.87 30.79 -21.73
N ALA A 124 -39.97 30.08 -22.38
CA ALA A 124 -38.66 29.66 -21.86
C ALA A 124 -37.57 30.40 -22.61
N ILE A 125 -36.75 31.18 -21.87
CA ILE A 125 -35.57 31.84 -22.41
C ILE A 125 -34.37 31.02 -21.97
N THR A 126 -33.55 30.60 -22.91
CA THR A 126 -32.41 29.72 -22.67
C THR A 126 -31.13 30.33 -23.18
N SER A 127 -29.98 29.72 -22.90
CA SER A 127 -28.70 30.16 -23.45
C SER A 127 -28.61 29.97 -24.98
N LYS A 128 -29.46 29.12 -25.56
CA LYS A 128 -29.47 28.82 -27.02
C LYS A 128 -30.59 29.54 -27.77
N GLY A 129 -31.45 30.25 -27.08
CA GLY A 129 -32.57 30.98 -27.69
C GLY A 129 -33.84 30.90 -26.87
N THR A 130 -34.97 30.99 -27.57
CA THR A 130 -36.30 30.97 -26.91
C THR A 130 -37.20 29.91 -27.49
N SER A 131 -38.07 29.35 -26.62
CA SER A 131 -39.11 28.41 -27.01
C SER A 131 -40.34 28.60 -26.11
N SER A 132 -41.48 27.93 -26.46
CA SER A 132 -42.53 27.85 -25.44
C SER A 132 -42.10 26.96 -24.30
N PHE A 133 -42.44 27.35 -23.06
CA PHE A 133 -42.15 26.59 -21.86
C PHE A 133 -42.65 25.15 -21.91
N THR A 134 -43.85 24.97 -22.52
CA THR A 134 -44.43 23.65 -22.73
C THR A 134 -43.61 22.81 -23.70
N PHE A 135 -43.19 23.40 -24.85
CA PHE A 135 -42.38 22.68 -25.82
C PHE A 135 -41.00 22.30 -25.22
N PHE A 136 -40.43 23.17 -24.43
CA PHE A 136 -39.11 22.91 -23.80
C PHE A 136 -39.14 21.67 -22.92
N PHE A 137 -40.12 21.57 -22.01
CA PHE A 137 -40.16 20.46 -21.04
C PHE A 137 -40.95 19.25 -21.49
N ASP A 138 -41.89 19.36 -22.42
CA ASP A 138 -42.72 18.24 -22.88
C ASP A 138 -42.17 17.56 -24.15
N GLU A 139 -41.34 18.28 -24.93
CA GLU A 139 -40.80 17.76 -26.21
C GLU A 139 -39.28 17.82 -26.29
N GLN A 140 -38.66 18.99 -25.99
CA GLN A 140 -37.21 19.19 -26.18
C GLN A 140 -36.39 18.48 -25.09
N TYR A 141 -36.76 18.65 -23.83
CA TYR A 141 -36.15 17.95 -22.66
C TYR A 141 -37.22 17.19 -21.93
N LYS A 142 -37.73 16.16 -22.58
CA LYS A 142 -38.91 15.38 -22.13
C LYS A 142 -38.56 14.43 -21.00
N HIS A 143 -39.37 14.50 -19.94
CA HIS A 143 -39.38 13.53 -18.85
C HIS A 143 -40.82 13.30 -18.38
N GLU A 144 -41.19 12.06 -18.01
CA GLU A 144 -42.56 11.70 -17.63
C GLU A 144 -43.07 12.49 -16.44
N MET A 145 -42.27 12.58 -15.37
CA MET A 145 -42.63 13.28 -14.15
C MET A 145 -42.34 14.80 -14.23
N TYR A 146 -41.14 15.16 -14.72
CA TYR A 146 -40.63 16.53 -14.75
C TYR A 146 -41.08 17.29 -16.02
N ASN A 147 -42.37 17.32 -16.28
CA ASN A 147 -42.98 17.99 -17.42
C ASN A 147 -43.26 19.48 -17.13
N ALA A 148 -43.76 20.22 -18.12
CA ALA A 148 -44.08 21.63 -17.99
C ALA A 148 -45.11 21.94 -16.89
N SER A 149 -46.07 21.07 -16.68
CA SER A 149 -47.08 21.23 -15.61
C SER A 149 -46.44 21.10 -14.22
N TYR A 150 -45.60 20.11 -14.05
CA TYR A 150 -44.85 19.92 -12.80
C TYR A 150 -44.04 21.17 -12.44
N TRP A 151 -43.23 21.66 -13.38
CA TRP A 151 -42.36 22.82 -13.14
C TRP A 151 -43.13 24.11 -12.88
N ARG A 152 -44.27 24.34 -13.54
CA ARG A 152 -45.14 25.48 -13.24
C ARG A 152 -45.70 25.42 -11.83
N THR A 153 -46.17 24.25 -11.40
CA THR A 153 -46.68 24.03 -10.06
C THR A 153 -45.61 24.23 -9.01
N PHE A 154 -44.40 23.68 -9.25
CA PHE A 154 -43.29 23.82 -8.34
C PHE A 154 -42.86 25.30 -8.24
N ALA A 155 -42.66 26.00 -9.34
CA ALA A 155 -42.29 27.40 -9.38
C ALA A 155 -43.29 28.33 -8.67
N ALA A 156 -44.57 27.97 -8.63
CA ALA A 156 -45.60 28.71 -7.89
C ALA A 156 -45.51 28.53 -6.36
N THR A 157 -44.81 27.47 -5.86
CA THR A 157 -44.61 27.22 -4.44
C THR A 157 -43.41 27.98 -3.90
N LYS A 158 -43.42 28.36 -2.60
CA LYS A 158 -42.29 29.00 -1.92
C LYS A 158 -41.24 27.94 -1.55
N HIS A 159 -40.06 28.01 -2.16
CA HIS A 159 -38.96 27.09 -1.94
C HIS A 159 -37.61 27.80 -1.82
N ALA A 160 -36.65 27.15 -1.15
CA ALA A 160 -35.25 27.52 -1.19
C ALA A 160 -34.60 26.99 -2.49
N PHE A 161 -33.32 27.32 -2.71
CA PHE A 161 -32.54 26.62 -3.73
C PHE A 161 -32.70 25.10 -3.54
N LYS A 162 -33.03 24.40 -4.63
CA LYS A 162 -33.28 22.96 -4.58
C LYS A 162 -32.63 22.26 -5.78
N VAL A 163 -31.98 21.14 -5.51
CA VAL A 163 -31.48 20.22 -6.54
C VAL A 163 -32.38 19.01 -6.56
N PHE A 164 -32.87 18.64 -7.74
CA PHE A 164 -33.72 17.47 -7.96
C PHE A 164 -32.86 16.25 -8.28
N PRO A 165 -33.32 15.05 -7.94
CA PRO A 165 -32.64 13.80 -8.25
C PRO A 165 -32.29 13.65 -9.74
N GLU A 166 -31.21 12.90 -10.01
CA GLU A 166 -30.86 12.54 -11.37
C GLU A 166 -32.03 11.83 -12.06
N ALA A 167 -32.32 12.26 -13.26
CA ALA A 167 -33.38 11.68 -14.06
C ALA A 167 -32.96 11.57 -15.53
N ASP A 168 -33.50 10.57 -16.23
CA ASP A 168 -33.19 10.29 -17.63
C ASP A 168 -34.18 11.05 -18.55
N PHE A 169 -33.66 12.08 -19.19
CA PHE A 169 -34.40 12.92 -20.10
C PHE A 169 -34.21 12.47 -21.55
N SER A 170 -35.28 12.47 -22.30
CA SER A 170 -35.27 12.31 -23.75
C SER A 170 -35.02 13.70 -24.39
N VAL A 171 -33.87 13.91 -24.98
CA VAL A 171 -33.43 15.21 -25.52
C VAL A 171 -33.55 15.23 -27.03
N LEU A 172 -34.33 16.19 -27.53
CA LEU A 172 -34.51 16.45 -28.96
C LEU A 172 -33.64 17.63 -29.38
N THR A 173 -32.53 17.34 -30.05
CA THR A 173 -31.51 18.38 -30.43
C THR A 173 -31.91 19.09 -31.73
N THR A 174 -32.49 18.38 -32.69
CA THR A 174 -32.87 18.94 -34.00
C THR A 174 -34.14 18.24 -34.49
N ALA A 175 -35.03 18.98 -35.11
CA ALA A 175 -36.24 18.43 -35.69
C ALA A 175 -35.91 17.31 -36.71
N GLY A 176 -36.50 16.13 -36.54
CA GLY A 176 -36.27 14.96 -37.38
C GLY A 176 -35.16 14.00 -36.96
N GLN A 177 -34.41 14.31 -35.91
CA GLN A 177 -33.44 13.36 -35.29
C GLN A 177 -34.15 12.49 -34.25
N LYS A 178 -33.58 11.29 -34.03
CA LYS A 178 -34.04 10.44 -32.93
C LYS A 178 -33.63 11.09 -31.60
N PRO A 179 -34.52 11.15 -30.59
CA PRO A 179 -34.21 11.64 -29.27
C PRO A 179 -33.00 10.88 -28.66
N ARG A 180 -32.16 11.61 -27.95
CA ARG A 180 -31.06 11.01 -27.18
C ARG A 180 -31.44 10.98 -25.71
N HIS A 181 -31.13 9.89 -25.04
CA HIS A 181 -31.28 9.79 -23.59
C HIS A 181 -30.07 10.36 -22.90
N LYS A 182 -30.31 11.27 -21.97
CA LYS A 182 -29.27 11.93 -21.18
C LYS A 182 -29.73 12.13 -19.74
N LYS A 183 -28.86 11.90 -18.80
CA LYS A 183 -29.15 12.09 -17.38
C LYS A 183 -28.86 13.51 -16.94
N PHE A 184 -29.83 14.14 -16.31
CA PHE A 184 -29.67 15.48 -15.75
C PHE A 184 -30.06 15.53 -14.28
N LEU A 185 -29.32 16.37 -13.53
CA LEU A 185 -29.81 16.98 -12.32
C LEU A 185 -30.48 18.30 -12.68
N VAL A 186 -31.60 18.64 -12.04
CA VAL A 186 -32.22 19.93 -12.23
C VAL A 186 -32.05 20.76 -10.96
N ALA A 187 -31.33 21.87 -11.07
CA ALA A 187 -31.20 22.84 -9.97
C ALA A 187 -32.19 24.00 -10.20
N VAL A 188 -32.94 24.34 -9.18
CA VAL A 188 -33.95 25.41 -9.22
C VAL A 188 -33.60 26.50 -8.21
N GLY A 189 -33.59 27.74 -8.68
CA GLY A 189 -33.33 28.92 -7.83
C GLY A 189 -34.41 29.11 -6.78
N GLY A 190 -34.01 29.51 -5.57
CA GLY A 190 -34.96 29.76 -4.49
C GLY A 190 -35.83 31.03 -4.76
N ASN A 191 -37.09 30.95 -4.37
CA ASN A 191 -38.07 32.07 -4.46
C ASN A 191 -38.66 32.47 -3.12
N LYS A 192 -38.13 32.00 -1.98
CA LYS A 192 -38.57 32.43 -0.63
C LYS A 192 -38.39 33.94 -0.43
N VAL A 193 -37.25 34.46 -0.89
CA VAL A 193 -36.99 35.90 -0.94
C VAL A 193 -37.17 36.32 -2.37
N GLN A 194 -38.14 37.18 -2.65
CA GLN A 194 -38.42 37.60 -4.00
C GLN A 194 -37.35 38.62 -4.46
N MET A 195 -36.33 38.12 -5.16
CA MET A 195 -35.29 38.98 -5.75
C MET A 195 -35.70 39.48 -7.14
N SER A 196 -36.52 38.73 -7.83
CA SER A 196 -37.04 39.07 -9.17
C SER A 196 -38.30 38.25 -9.45
N SER A 197 -39.02 38.57 -10.53
CA SER A 197 -40.16 37.80 -11.01
C SER A 197 -39.76 36.54 -11.81
N LYS A 198 -38.45 36.34 -12.03
CA LYS A 198 -37.91 35.25 -12.84
C LYS A 198 -37.88 33.94 -12.06
N ASN A 199 -38.24 32.83 -12.67
CA ASN A 199 -37.94 31.49 -12.23
C ASN A 199 -36.73 30.98 -13.02
N VAL A 200 -35.68 30.56 -12.36
CA VAL A 200 -34.43 30.12 -12.95
C VAL A 200 -34.25 28.65 -12.65
N MET A 201 -34.09 27.85 -13.72
CA MET A 201 -33.80 26.40 -13.63
C MET A 201 -32.55 26.11 -14.45
N MET A 202 -31.76 25.14 -14.01
CA MET A 202 -30.56 24.66 -14.69
C MET A 202 -30.61 23.17 -14.88
N LEU A 203 -30.38 22.71 -16.09
CA LEU A 203 -30.13 21.31 -16.41
C LEU A 203 -28.63 21.06 -16.37
N ILE A 204 -28.23 20.17 -15.50
CA ILE A 204 -26.83 19.83 -15.24
C ILE A 204 -26.58 18.44 -15.78
N ASP A 205 -25.69 18.30 -16.74
CA ASP A 205 -25.28 17.01 -17.30
C ASP A 205 -24.55 16.20 -16.24
N VAL A 206 -25.14 15.07 -15.83
CA VAL A 206 -24.59 14.23 -14.73
C VAL A 206 -23.23 13.66 -15.09
N ASP A 207 -23.01 13.23 -16.33
CA ASP A 207 -21.76 12.62 -16.74
C ASP A 207 -20.61 13.64 -16.72
N VAL A 208 -20.87 14.84 -17.27
CA VAL A 208 -19.89 15.95 -17.27
C VAL A 208 -19.65 16.46 -15.85
N PHE A 209 -20.71 16.58 -15.03
CA PHE A 209 -20.61 17.01 -13.63
C PHE A 209 -19.76 16.06 -12.80
N MET A 210 -19.99 14.74 -12.96
CA MET A 210 -19.19 13.69 -12.32
C MET A 210 -17.74 13.69 -12.80
N GLN A 211 -17.51 13.84 -14.10
CA GLN A 211 -16.15 13.94 -14.65
C GLN A 211 -15.41 15.18 -14.14
N HIS A 212 -16.09 16.30 -14.00
CA HIS A 212 -15.51 17.54 -13.49
C HIS A 212 -15.15 17.43 -12.01
N ALA A 213 -15.98 16.77 -11.22
CA ALA A 213 -15.75 16.56 -9.79
C ALA A 213 -14.71 15.47 -9.50
N ASN A 214 -14.66 14.41 -10.32
CA ASN A 214 -13.95 13.16 -10.00
C ASN A 214 -12.89 12.75 -11.04
N ARG A 215 -12.05 13.67 -11.46
CA ARG A 215 -11.09 13.39 -12.56
C ARG A 215 -10.09 12.26 -12.32
N LYS A 216 -9.85 11.72 -11.10
CA LYS A 216 -8.71 10.76 -10.92
C LYS A 216 -8.75 9.73 -9.77
N THR A 217 -9.72 9.65 -8.90
CA THR A 217 -9.42 9.07 -7.58
C THR A 217 -10.35 8.00 -7.00
N MET A 218 -11.36 7.52 -7.70
CA MET A 218 -12.15 6.42 -7.13
C MET A 218 -11.42 5.08 -7.26
N ILE A 219 -11.33 4.37 -6.14
CA ILE A 219 -10.82 3.00 -6.09
C ILE A 219 -11.74 2.10 -6.95
N PRO A 220 -11.18 1.15 -7.72
CA PRO A 220 -12.00 0.22 -8.48
C PRO A 220 -13.00 -0.51 -7.58
N GLY A 221 -14.29 -0.39 -7.91
CA GLY A 221 -15.40 -0.96 -7.13
C GLY A 221 -15.95 -0.05 -6.03
N ALA A 222 -15.41 1.17 -5.87
CA ALA A 222 -16.02 2.19 -5.02
C ALA A 222 -17.20 2.85 -5.72
N SER A 223 -18.17 3.29 -4.93
CA SER A 223 -19.38 3.96 -5.40
C SER A 223 -19.64 5.22 -4.60
N LEU A 224 -20.13 6.25 -5.27
CA LEU A 224 -20.51 7.52 -4.65
C LEU A 224 -22.01 7.69 -4.69
N ILE A 225 -22.59 8.11 -3.56
CA ILE A 225 -24.00 8.45 -3.43
C ILE A 225 -24.07 9.82 -2.77
N VAL A 226 -24.95 10.67 -3.30
CA VAL A 226 -25.21 12.00 -2.76
C VAL A 226 -26.68 12.08 -2.38
N LEU A 227 -26.92 12.46 -1.12
CA LEU A 227 -28.25 12.64 -0.56
C LEU A 227 -28.50 14.12 -0.27
N ASP A 228 -29.75 14.55 -0.37
CA ASP A 228 -30.17 15.86 0.10
C ASP A 228 -30.31 15.93 1.64
N GLN A 229 -30.70 17.10 2.16
CA GLN A 229 -30.95 17.31 3.59
C GLN A 229 -32.06 16.41 4.15
N ASP A 230 -33.01 16.02 3.32
CA ASP A 230 -34.14 15.15 3.65
C ASP A 230 -33.81 13.66 3.46
N ARG A 231 -32.52 13.36 3.16
CA ARG A 231 -31.98 12.01 2.88
C ARG A 231 -32.53 11.35 1.61
N ASN A 232 -33.06 12.13 0.66
CA ASN A 232 -33.42 11.60 -0.66
C ASN A 232 -32.17 11.53 -1.54
N THR A 233 -32.05 10.47 -2.34
CA THR A 233 -30.92 10.31 -3.27
C THR A 233 -31.01 11.35 -4.38
N ILE A 234 -29.99 12.19 -4.49
CA ILE A 234 -29.81 13.14 -5.59
C ILE A 234 -29.07 12.46 -6.75
N LEU A 235 -27.99 11.75 -6.42
CA LEU A 235 -27.11 11.12 -7.37
C LEU A 235 -26.59 9.81 -6.80
N SER A 236 -26.54 8.75 -7.63
CA SER A 236 -25.97 7.45 -7.22
C SER A 236 -25.24 6.79 -8.37
N THR A 237 -23.99 6.40 -8.13
CA THR A 237 -23.26 5.51 -9.04
C THR A 237 -23.55 4.02 -8.77
N ASP A 238 -24.22 3.71 -7.66
CA ASP A 238 -24.68 2.37 -7.27
C ASP A 238 -26.22 2.33 -7.22
N LYS A 239 -26.81 1.54 -8.09
CA LYS A 239 -28.27 1.43 -8.21
C LYS A 239 -28.89 0.41 -7.26
N GLU A 240 -28.08 -0.44 -6.62
CA GLU A 240 -28.57 -1.58 -5.84
C GLU A 240 -28.45 -1.38 -4.33
N LEU A 241 -28.03 -0.19 -3.89
CA LEU A 241 -27.76 0.04 -2.47
C LEU A 241 -29.05 0.24 -1.66
N ASP A 242 -29.26 -0.61 -0.64
CA ASP A 242 -30.29 -0.40 0.39
C ASP A 242 -29.82 0.64 1.43
N LEU A 243 -30.11 1.90 1.13
CA LEU A 243 -29.73 3.04 1.98
C LEU A 243 -30.40 3.05 3.34
N VAL A 244 -31.60 2.50 3.46
CA VAL A 244 -32.40 2.55 4.70
C VAL A 244 -31.66 1.86 5.85
N ASN A 245 -31.15 0.68 5.57
CA ASN A 245 -30.41 -0.10 6.56
C ASN A 245 -29.01 0.46 6.89
N VAL A 246 -28.43 1.23 5.97
CA VAL A 246 -27.09 1.82 6.19
C VAL A 246 -27.17 3.13 6.98
N LEU A 247 -28.22 3.93 6.74
CA LEU A 247 -28.40 5.24 7.38
C LEU A 247 -28.92 5.17 8.80
N SER A 248 -29.51 4.05 9.23
CA SER A 248 -30.11 3.91 10.59
C SER A 248 -29.07 4.03 11.70
N ASP A 249 -27.83 3.63 11.44
CA ASP A 249 -26.78 3.50 12.44
C ASP A 249 -25.68 4.59 12.31
N VAL A 250 -25.92 5.63 11.49
CA VAL A 250 -24.94 6.70 11.25
C VAL A 250 -25.01 7.77 12.29
N TYR A 251 -23.93 7.94 13.04
CA TYR A 251 -23.73 9.05 13.99
C TYR A 251 -22.53 9.88 13.53
N PHE A 252 -22.81 11.13 13.11
CA PHE A 252 -21.77 12.05 12.69
C PHE A 252 -20.95 12.54 13.89
N ASN A 253 -19.63 12.58 13.74
CA ASN A 253 -18.71 13.20 14.70
C ASN A 253 -18.76 14.74 14.60
N ALA A 254 -17.92 15.43 15.40
CA ALA A 254 -17.82 16.89 15.39
C ALA A 254 -17.38 17.45 14.02
N ASP A 255 -16.61 16.69 13.24
CA ASP A 255 -16.15 17.06 11.90
C ASP A 255 -17.18 16.71 10.80
N ARG A 256 -18.40 16.30 11.20
CA ARG A 256 -19.49 15.88 10.30
C ARG A 256 -19.12 14.69 9.41
N GLU A 257 -18.33 13.80 9.96
CA GLU A 257 -17.90 12.56 9.34
C GLU A 257 -18.40 11.36 10.14
N ALA A 258 -18.65 10.27 9.46
CA ALA A 258 -18.96 8.99 10.07
C ALA A 258 -18.42 7.86 9.17
N SER A 259 -18.06 6.75 9.78
CA SER A 259 -17.67 5.54 9.04
C SER A 259 -18.34 4.32 9.64
N ILE A 260 -18.86 3.44 8.80
CA ILE A 260 -19.49 2.18 9.19
C ILE A 260 -18.96 1.09 8.27
N THR A 261 -18.50 0.00 8.86
CA THR A 261 -18.16 -1.22 8.11
C THR A 261 -19.35 -2.17 8.15
N ARG A 262 -19.85 -2.56 6.98
CA ARG A 262 -20.97 -3.50 6.85
C ARG A 262 -20.72 -4.45 5.70
N GLU A 263 -20.92 -5.75 5.95
CA GLU A 263 -20.59 -6.80 4.97
C GLU A 263 -19.12 -6.71 4.53
N ASN A 264 -18.87 -6.56 3.22
CA ASN A 264 -17.54 -6.44 2.64
C ASN A 264 -17.23 -4.99 2.19
N TYR A 265 -17.93 -4.00 2.74
CA TYR A 265 -17.79 -2.60 2.37
C TYR A 265 -17.60 -1.70 3.58
N GLU A 266 -16.77 -0.69 3.42
CA GLU A 266 -16.65 0.46 4.30
C GLU A 266 -17.45 1.61 3.68
N TYR A 267 -18.36 2.19 4.47
CA TYR A 267 -19.18 3.34 4.10
C TYR A 267 -18.66 4.56 4.86
N ASN A 268 -18.12 5.51 4.13
CA ASN A 268 -17.66 6.77 4.70
C ASN A 268 -18.68 7.87 4.37
N PHE A 269 -19.16 8.57 5.39
CA PHE A 269 -20.17 9.60 5.30
C PHE A 269 -19.53 10.95 5.56
N TYR A 270 -19.82 11.92 4.70
CA TYR A 270 -19.36 13.28 4.80
C TYR A 270 -20.56 14.20 4.64
N GLN A 271 -20.85 15.04 5.65
CA GLN A 271 -21.90 16.03 5.56
C GLN A 271 -21.32 17.38 5.14
N SER A 272 -21.80 17.91 4.00
CA SER A 272 -21.39 19.23 3.51
C SER A 272 -21.79 20.35 4.46
N GLU A 273 -20.86 21.26 4.72
CA GLU A 273 -21.14 22.50 5.47
C GLU A 273 -21.88 23.53 4.63
N TYR A 274 -21.73 23.46 3.31
CA TYR A 274 -22.30 24.44 2.40
C TYR A 274 -23.80 24.25 2.20
N ASN A 275 -24.22 23.03 1.85
CA ASN A 275 -25.59 22.74 1.49
C ASN A 275 -26.27 21.68 2.38
N GLY A 276 -25.53 21.09 3.33
CA GLY A 276 -26.03 20.05 4.22
C GLY A 276 -26.24 18.69 3.54
N PHE A 277 -25.78 18.51 2.31
CA PHE A 277 -25.86 17.23 1.60
C PHE A 277 -24.96 16.20 2.27
N ILE A 278 -25.38 14.93 2.16
CA ILE A 278 -24.61 13.82 2.69
C ILE A 278 -24.01 13.06 1.51
N TYR A 279 -22.70 12.97 1.51
CA TYR A 279 -21.93 12.20 0.55
C TYR A 279 -21.54 10.87 1.18
N ILE A 280 -21.84 9.78 0.51
CA ILE A 280 -21.55 8.42 0.94
C ILE A 280 -20.55 7.83 -0.03
N ASP A 281 -19.33 7.56 0.44
CA ASP A 281 -18.30 6.84 -0.28
C ASP A 281 -18.33 5.38 0.18
N LYS A 282 -18.80 4.49 -0.71
CA LYS A 282 -18.85 3.05 -0.47
C LYS A 282 -17.60 2.41 -1.07
N VAL A 283 -16.74 1.87 -0.24
CA VAL A 283 -15.46 1.28 -0.63
C VAL A 283 -15.44 -0.21 -0.30
N PRO A 284 -14.99 -1.10 -1.20
CA PRO A 284 -14.82 -2.51 -0.86
C PRO A 284 -13.79 -2.68 0.25
N TYR A 285 -14.17 -3.37 1.33
CA TYR A 285 -13.27 -3.66 2.45
C TYR A 285 -12.16 -4.65 2.04
N GLU A 286 -12.49 -5.59 1.15
CA GLU A 286 -11.52 -6.52 0.57
C GLU A 286 -11.22 -6.13 -0.88
N PHE A 287 -10.01 -5.65 -1.13
CA PHE A 287 -9.55 -5.41 -2.48
C PHE A 287 -9.23 -6.74 -3.18
N LYS A 288 -9.96 -7.06 -4.24
CA LYS A 288 -9.76 -8.28 -5.06
C LYS A 288 -8.29 -8.52 -5.45
N ASN A 289 -7.55 -7.44 -5.66
CA ASN A 289 -6.13 -7.49 -6.01
C ASN A 289 -5.23 -7.86 -4.83
N LEU A 290 -5.60 -7.53 -3.58
CA LEU A 290 -4.83 -7.91 -2.40
C LEU A 290 -4.90 -9.42 -2.14
N ASN A 291 -6.05 -10.05 -2.37
CA ASN A 291 -6.17 -11.52 -2.30
C ASN A 291 -5.30 -12.22 -3.33
N THR A 292 -5.09 -11.64 -4.52
CA THR A 292 -4.17 -12.16 -5.55
C THR A 292 -2.72 -11.99 -5.11
N VAL A 293 -2.36 -10.84 -4.54
CA VAL A 293 -1.02 -10.58 -3.98
C VAL A 293 -0.75 -11.49 -2.77
N ALA A 294 -1.75 -11.68 -1.89
CA ALA A 294 -1.65 -12.58 -0.75
C ALA A 294 -1.41 -14.03 -1.20
N ARG A 295 -2.15 -14.52 -2.19
CA ARG A 295 -1.95 -15.87 -2.76
C ARG A 295 -0.59 -16.02 -3.45
N ALA A 296 -0.16 -15.03 -4.21
CA ALA A 296 1.17 -15.03 -4.84
C ALA A 296 2.28 -15.08 -3.78
N ASN A 297 2.14 -14.31 -2.71
CA ASN A 297 3.11 -14.27 -1.61
C ASN A 297 3.13 -15.59 -0.82
N LEU A 298 1.97 -16.23 -0.60
CA LEU A 298 1.88 -17.56 -0.01
C LEU A 298 2.57 -18.63 -0.88
N LEU A 299 2.44 -18.56 -2.21
CA LEU A 299 3.12 -19.47 -3.14
C LEU A 299 4.64 -19.25 -3.11
N ILE A 300 5.10 -17.99 -3.11
CA ILE A 300 6.53 -17.67 -3.00
C ILE A 300 7.08 -18.16 -1.66
N MET A 301 6.38 -17.92 -0.56
CA MET A 301 6.78 -18.40 0.77
C MET A 301 6.81 -19.93 0.84
N GLY A 302 5.82 -20.62 0.26
CA GLY A 302 5.78 -22.07 0.18
C GLY A 302 6.93 -22.64 -0.63
N SER A 303 7.27 -22.04 -1.78
CA SER A 303 8.40 -22.42 -2.61
C SER A 303 9.75 -22.18 -1.91
N ALA A 304 9.87 -21.07 -1.18
CA ALA A 304 11.06 -20.76 -0.38
C ALA A 304 11.26 -21.77 0.75
N ILE A 305 10.19 -22.18 1.44
CA ILE A 305 10.24 -23.22 2.46
C ILE A 305 10.71 -24.55 1.85
N ALA A 306 10.11 -24.98 0.76
CA ALA A 306 10.49 -26.22 0.10
C ALA A 306 11.97 -26.20 -0.34
N SER A 307 12.43 -25.11 -0.95
CA SER A 307 13.82 -24.92 -1.34
C SER A 307 14.77 -24.92 -0.15
N ALA A 308 14.41 -24.24 0.95
CA ALA A 308 15.21 -24.20 2.17
C ALA A 308 15.33 -25.56 2.85
N VAL A 309 14.27 -26.35 2.89
CA VAL A 309 14.30 -27.75 3.42
C VAL A 309 15.19 -28.63 2.53
N LEU A 310 15.07 -28.56 1.20
CA LEU A 310 15.91 -29.31 0.28
C LEU A 310 17.40 -28.92 0.43
N LEU A 311 17.68 -27.61 0.55
CA LEU A 311 19.04 -27.12 0.74
C LEU A 311 19.60 -27.57 2.09
N SER A 312 18.80 -27.57 3.15
CA SER A 312 19.19 -28.04 4.48
C SER A 312 19.55 -29.54 4.48
N VAL A 313 18.78 -30.36 3.79
CA VAL A 313 19.08 -31.79 3.61
C VAL A 313 20.38 -31.96 2.81
N PHE A 314 20.52 -31.26 1.68
CA PHE A 314 21.71 -31.33 0.85
C PHE A 314 22.97 -30.91 1.63
N LEU A 315 22.92 -29.77 2.31
CA LEU A 315 24.04 -29.23 3.08
C LEU A 315 24.42 -30.14 4.25
N SER A 316 23.42 -30.71 4.92
CA SER A 316 23.63 -31.70 5.99
C SER A 316 24.39 -32.95 5.50
N VAL A 317 24.04 -33.45 4.31
CA VAL A 317 24.75 -34.57 3.68
C VAL A 317 26.15 -34.18 3.22
N TYR A 318 26.28 -33.01 2.63
CA TYR A 318 27.54 -32.47 2.12
C TYR A 318 28.55 -32.24 3.25
N LEU A 319 28.17 -31.57 4.32
CA LEU A 319 29.02 -31.31 5.49
C LEU A 319 29.37 -32.58 6.28
N ASN A 320 28.55 -33.60 6.23
CA ASN A 320 28.82 -34.85 6.91
C ASN A 320 30.01 -35.62 6.30
N ARG A 321 30.33 -35.44 5.00
CA ARG A 321 31.46 -36.11 4.35
C ARG A 321 32.81 -35.68 4.93
N PRO A 322 33.19 -34.40 5.00
CA PRO A 322 34.44 -33.97 5.62
C PRO A 322 34.52 -34.30 7.10
N VAL A 323 33.40 -34.19 7.85
CA VAL A 323 33.36 -34.57 9.26
C VAL A 323 33.72 -36.03 9.48
N LYS A 324 33.19 -36.95 8.65
CA LYS A 324 33.56 -38.36 8.72
C LYS A 324 35.00 -38.64 8.31
N SER A 325 35.55 -37.87 7.38
CA SER A 325 36.95 -38.00 6.98
C SER A 325 37.89 -37.62 8.09
N ILE A 326 37.60 -36.53 8.79
CA ILE A 326 38.34 -36.06 10.00
C ILE A 326 38.22 -37.10 11.11
N LEU A 327 37.04 -37.66 11.34
CA LEU A 327 36.83 -38.68 12.38
C LEU A 327 37.64 -39.96 12.07
N LYS A 328 37.74 -40.36 10.80
CA LYS A 328 38.61 -41.50 10.38
C LYS A 328 40.10 -41.23 10.63
N LEU A 329 40.56 -40.01 10.36
CA LEU A 329 41.95 -39.61 10.61
C LEU A 329 42.30 -39.59 12.09
N LEU A 330 41.34 -39.25 12.94
CA LEU A 330 41.48 -39.19 14.40
C LEU A 330 41.31 -40.60 15.07
N GLY A 331 41.23 -41.71 14.30
CA GLY A 331 41.15 -43.04 14.84
C GLY A 331 39.78 -43.39 15.48
N GLY A 332 38.78 -42.57 15.23
CA GLY A 332 37.43 -42.76 15.76
C GLY A 332 36.69 -43.87 15.02
N GLY A 333 36.79 -45.12 15.48
CA GLY A 333 35.96 -46.22 15.01
C GLY A 333 34.46 -45.98 15.28
N ASN A 334 33.62 -46.81 14.67
CA ASN A 334 32.14 -46.77 14.54
C ASN A 334 31.35 -46.75 15.89
N SER A 335 31.81 -46.01 16.89
CA SER A 335 31.08 -45.92 18.19
C SER A 335 29.97 -44.87 18.14
N LYS A 336 28.82 -45.23 18.74
CA LYS A 336 27.66 -44.33 18.92
C LYS A 336 28.04 -43.16 19.82
N GLY A 337 28.06 -41.93 19.30
CA GLY A 337 28.32 -40.70 20.08
C GLY A 337 28.30 -39.44 19.21
N ASN A 338 28.39 -38.29 19.83
CA ASN A 338 28.42 -36.99 19.14
C ASN A 338 29.74 -36.80 18.39
N ASP A 339 29.69 -36.78 17.06
CA ASP A 339 30.84 -36.71 16.17
C ASP A 339 31.71 -35.48 16.43
N PHE A 340 31.12 -34.31 16.74
CA PHE A 340 31.87 -33.10 17.08
C PHE A 340 32.67 -33.19 18.37
N ARG A 341 32.09 -33.85 19.39
CA ARG A 341 32.79 -34.07 20.66
C ARG A 341 33.99 -35.01 20.51
N LYS A 342 33.88 -35.99 19.60
CA LYS A 342 35.00 -36.88 19.26
C LYS A 342 36.10 -36.17 18.48
N ILE A 343 35.74 -35.31 17.55
CA ILE A 343 36.71 -34.47 16.82
C ILE A 343 37.45 -33.58 17.82
N TYR A 344 36.73 -32.91 18.71
CA TYR A 344 37.35 -32.07 19.72
C TYR A 344 38.29 -32.86 20.63
N SER A 345 37.84 -34.01 21.18
CA SER A 345 38.70 -34.85 22.02
C SER A 345 39.90 -35.43 21.26
N GLY A 346 39.76 -35.77 20.00
CA GLY A 346 40.82 -36.23 19.12
C GLY A 346 41.88 -35.12 18.85
N ILE A 347 41.41 -33.90 18.60
CA ILE A 347 42.32 -32.77 18.41
C ILE A 347 43.08 -32.44 19.69
N VAL A 348 42.43 -32.46 20.85
CA VAL A 348 43.08 -32.25 22.14
C VAL A 348 44.13 -33.33 22.36
N LYS A 349 43.78 -34.62 22.13
CA LYS A 349 44.74 -35.71 22.25
C LYS A 349 45.95 -35.56 21.32
N LEU A 350 45.73 -35.24 20.05
CA LEU A 350 46.82 -34.98 19.09
C LEU A 350 47.71 -33.79 19.51
N LYS A 351 47.12 -32.78 20.10
CA LYS A 351 47.88 -31.64 20.61
C LYS A 351 48.79 -32.08 21.78
N THR A 352 48.23 -32.79 22.75
CA THR A 352 49.00 -33.31 23.91
C THR A 352 50.09 -34.27 23.43
N GLU A 353 49.78 -35.24 22.57
CA GLU A 353 50.79 -36.14 21.99
C GLU A 353 51.91 -35.36 21.23
N ASN A 354 51.56 -34.32 20.51
CA ASN A 354 52.54 -33.50 19.80
C ASN A 354 53.44 -32.71 20.79
N GLU A 355 52.84 -32.17 21.85
CA GLU A 355 53.58 -31.53 22.92
C GLU A 355 54.54 -32.53 23.61
N ASP A 356 54.04 -33.74 23.97
CA ASP A 356 54.85 -34.79 24.54
C ASP A 356 56.00 -35.23 23.60
N PHE A 357 55.72 -35.38 22.31
CA PHE A 357 56.75 -35.67 21.28
C PHE A 357 57.79 -34.57 21.13
N ARG A 358 57.41 -33.32 21.22
CA ARG A 358 58.34 -32.18 21.17
C ARG A 358 59.22 -32.12 22.39
N ASP A 359 58.67 -32.38 23.59
CA ASP A 359 59.41 -32.44 24.84
C ASP A 359 60.38 -33.63 24.86
N GLN A 360 59.93 -34.78 24.36
CA GLN A 360 60.76 -35.98 24.24
C GLN A 360 61.88 -35.77 23.23
N ALA A 361 61.59 -35.20 22.05
CA ALA A 361 62.61 -34.87 21.06
C ALA A 361 63.66 -33.88 21.59
N ALA A 362 63.22 -32.85 22.36
CA ALA A 362 64.13 -31.91 23.00
C ALA A 362 65.01 -32.59 24.07
N HIS A 363 64.44 -33.55 24.80
CA HIS A 363 65.18 -34.31 25.82
C HIS A 363 66.21 -35.24 25.13
N ASP A 364 65.74 -36.01 24.15
CA ASP A 364 66.63 -36.87 23.34
C ASP A 364 67.78 -36.10 22.65
N GLU A 365 67.48 -34.89 22.14
CA GLU A 365 68.53 -34.00 21.57
C GLU A 365 69.56 -33.62 22.64
N THR A 366 69.07 -33.30 23.85
CA THR A 366 69.97 -32.94 24.97
C THR A 366 70.85 -34.13 25.38
N ASP A 367 70.27 -35.34 25.46
CA ASP A 367 71.01 -36.54 25.80
C ASP A 367 71.99 -36.95 24.71
N LEU A 368 71.61 -36.80 23.43
CA LEU A 368 72.56 -37.01 22.31
C LEU A 368 73.70 -36.02 22.35
N ARG A 369 73.44 -34.74 22.66
CA ARG A 369 74.46 -33.73 22.84
C ARG A 369 75.40 -34.10 23.96
N ARG A 370 74.84 -34.54 25.10
CA ARG A 370 75.64 -34.94 26.26
C ARG A 370 76.46 -36.19 25.95
N GLY A 371 75.86 -37.19 25.33
CA GLY A 371 76.56 -38.42 24.89
C GLY A 371 77.66 -38.16 23.93
N ALA A 372 77.44 -37.33 22.93
CA ALA A 372 78.48 -36.91 21.99
C ALA A 372 79.62 -36.13 22.61
N PHE A 373 79.30 -35.28 23.59
CA PHE A 373 80.33 -34.57 24.36
C PHE A 373 81.16 -35.48 25.25
N LEU A 374 80.57 -36.42 25.93
CA LEU A 374 81.25 -37.41 26.77
C LEU A 374 82.15 -38.32 25.93
N GLN A 375 81.65 -38.79 24.78
CA GLN A 375 82.42 -39.62 23.87
C GLN A 375 83.59 -38.84 23.23
N TRP A 376 83.44 -37.54 23.04
CA TRP A 376 84.51 -36.67 22.58
C TRP A 376 85.66 -36.50 23.67
N LEU A 377 85.21 -36.52 24.97
CA LEU A 377 86.16 -36.46 26.11
C LEU A 377 86.93 -37.76 26.31
N ASP A 378 86.32 -38.93 26.07
CA ASP A 378 86.87 -40.26 26.37
C ASP A 378 87.81 -40.77 25.26
N GLU A 379 87.76 -40.32 24.08
CA GLU A 379 88.58 -40.77 22.93
C GLU A 379 89.89 -39.98 22.84
N SER A 380 90.99 -40.66 23.19
CA SER A 380 92.36 -40.11 23.15
C SER A 380 92.94 -39.93 21.76
N VAL A 381 92.27 -40.33 20.70
CA VAL A 381 92.67 -40.19 19.27
C VAL A 381 91.54 -39.57 18.46
N GLN A 382 91.63 -38.31 18.16
CA GLN A 382 90.64 -37.64 17.33
C GLN A 382 91.07 -37.76 15.86
N SER A 383 90.19 -38.48 15.04
CA SER A 383 90.29 -38.43 13.59
C SER A 383 89.68 -37.13 13.08
N GLU A 384 90.32 -36.45 12.09
CA GLU A 384 89.84 -35.19 11.46
C GLU A 384 88.40 -35.27 10.95
N GLU A 385 87.95 -36.47 10.48
CA GLU A 385 86.62 -36.70 9.95
C GLU A 385 85.54 -36.67 11.03
N ARG A 386 85.84 -37.11 12.27
CA ARG A 386 84.93 -37.05 13.43
C ARG A 386 84.81 -35.63 13.98
N GLN A 387 85.92 -34.94 14.00
CA GLN A 387 85.98 -33.53 14.44
C GLN A 387 85.10 -32.65 13.51
N TRP A 388 85.16 -32.90 12.20
CA TRP A 388 84.35 -32.22 11.20
C TRP A 388 82.89 -32.56 11.36
N ARG A 389 82.47 -33.84 11.62
CA ARG A 389 81.05 -34.25 11.89
C ARG A 389 80.54 -33.58 13.16
N MET A 390 81.32 -33.54 14.23
CA MET A 390 80.96 -32.89 15.48
C MET A 390 80.73 -31.38 15.30
N GLN A 391 81.68 -30.73 14.65
CA GLN A 391 81.58 -29.29 14.34
C GLN A 391 80.35 -28.96 13.50
N ARG A 392 79.97 -29.86 12.61
CA ARG A 392 78.76 -29.69 11.78
C ARG A 392 77.48 -29.99 12.53
N SER A 393 77.44 -30.96 13.41
CA SER A 393 76.25 -31.36 14.17
C SER A 393 75.99 -30.48 15.36
N TYR A 394 77.06 -29.91 15.96
CA TYR A 394 76.94 -29.09 17.18
C TYR A 394 77.86 -27.82 17.09
N PRO A 395 77.52 -26.91 16.14
CA PRO A 395 78.38 -25.75 15.89
C PRO A 395 78.51 -24.81 17.08
N GLU A 396 77.57 -24.81 17.98
CA GLU A 396 77.66 -23.99 19.22
C GLU A 396 78.73 -24.37 20.16
N PHE A 397 79.14 -25.64 20.24
CA PHE A 397 80.27 -26.10 21.09
C PHE A 397 81.59 -25.73 20.54
N PHE A 398 81.74 -25.40 19.28
CA PHE A 398 82.99 -25.09 18.60
C PHE A 398 83.07 -23.62 18.17
N ARG A 399 82.15 -22.81 18.58
CA ARG A 399 82.15 -21.36 18.23
C ARG A 399 83.24 -20.58 18.96
N GLU A 400 83.62 -21.05 20.19
CA GLU A 400 84.65 -20.39 21.01
C GLU A 400 85.93 -21.23 21.00
N LYS A 401 87.06 -20.58 20.79
CA LYS A 401 88.38 -21.22 20.65
C LYS A 401 89.02 -21.70 21.95
N HIS A 402 88.35 -21.51 23.08
CA HIS A 402 88.93 -21.84 24.43
C HIS A 402 87.88 -22.59 25.26
N PHE A 403 88.27 -23.79 25.72
CA PHE A 403 87.46 -24.58 26.66
C PHE A 403 88.19 -24.64 27.97
N ALA A 404 87.47 -24.46 29.07
CA ALA A 404 87.96 -24.74 30.42
C ALA A 404 87.11 -25.89 31.02
N MET A 405 87.82 -26.96 31.44
CA MET A 405 87.14 -28.09 32.11
C MET A 405 87.47 -28.00 33.62
N ALA A 406 86.49 -27.97 34.44
CA ALA A 406 86.55 -28.09 35.89
C ALA A 406 86.09 -29.48 36.35
N LEU A 407 86.96 -30.31 36.87
CA LEU A 407 86.61 -31.57 37.51
C LEU A 407 86.30 -31.31 38.94
N ILE A 408 85.06 -31.57 39.37
CA ILE A 408 84.66 -31.45 40.80
C ILE A 408 84.44 -32.86 41.34
N GLU A 409 85.37 -33.31 42.19
CA GLU A 409 85.21 -34.58 42.88
C GLU A 409 84.47 -34.37 44.19
N PHE A 410 83.31 -34.99 44.32
CA PHE A 410 82.57 -35.01 45.59
C PHE A 410 83.03 -36.19 46.41
N GLY A 411 83.91 -35.91 47.40
CA GLY A 411 84.33 -36.91 48.34
C GLY A 411 83.15 -37.42 49.18
N ALA A 412 82.97 -38.72 49.18
CA ALA A 412 82.01 -39.38 50.08
C ALA A 412 82.54 -39.19 51.52
N LYS A 413 81.78 -38.50 52.34
CA LYS A 413 82.02 -38.50 53.80
C LYS A 413 81.47 -39.86 54.30
N GLU A 414 82.48 -40.71 54.65
CA GLU A 414 82.10 -41.90 55.48
C GLU A 414 81.43 -41.39 56.77
N GLN A 415 80.26 -41.87 57.00
CA GLN A 415 79.62 -41.74 58.29
C GLN A 415 80.06 -42.94 59.18
N ASP A 416 80.75 -42.61 60.24
CA ASP A 416 80.85 -43.47 61.43
C ASP A 416 79.54 -43.47 62.18
#